data_4e517083877d5095b9fa57dc5786001d
#
_entry.id   4e517083877d5095b9fa57dc5786001d
#
_cell.length_a   1.000
_cell.length_b   1.000
_cell.length_c   1.000
_cell.angle_alpha   90.00
_cell.angle_beta   90.00
_cell.angle_gamma   90.00
#
_symmetry.space_group_name_H-M   'P 1'
#
loop_
_entity.id
_entity.type
_entity.pdbx_description
1 polymer ?
#
loop_
_entity_poly.entity_id
_entity_poly.type
_entity_poly.pdbx_seq_one_letter_code
_entity_poly.pdbx_strand_id
1 'polypeptide(L)'
;MSQQSISNFSSKLLILFWFSMVFSVVLNTVFWFSATMFNAEWFNASYPIDVSLPLSNARSLIGYFPSMISTLLTVALLWQLIVLFRLYEKGIIFQLQNAECFKKLSYLLIATPFVEFLMGVLLSFALSYNDGNWNTSFSIDDSDITMMIIGFIVRVIAVVMEKAADLQEESELTV
;
A
#
# COMPACT_ATOMS: atom_id res chain seq x y z
N MET A 1 13.91 -21.15 -16.28
CA MET A 1 14.44 -20.94 -14.93
C MET A 1 14.23 -22.21 -14.13
N SER A 2 15.24 -22.75 -13.44
CA SER A 2 15.02 -23.90 -12.57
C SER A 2 14.19 -23.51 -11.35
N GLN A 3 13.41 -24.43 -10.82
CA GLN A 3 12.56 -24.21 -9.63
C GLN A 3 13.38 -23.65 -8.44
N GLN A 4 14.62 -24.11 -8.34
CA GLN A 4 15.59 -23.63 -7.34
C GLN A 4 16.00 -22.15 -7.52
N SER A 5 16.04 -21.66 -8.76
CA SER A 5 16.31 -20.26 -9.07
C SER A 5 15.18 -19.33 -8.62
N ILE A 6 13.93 -19.77 -8.79
CA ILE A 6 12.73 -19.03 -8.36
C ILE A 6 12.69 -18.96 -6.84
N SER A 7 12.91 -20.06 -6.15
CA SER A 7 12.95 -20.13 -4.68
C SER A 7 14.00 -19.18 -4.09
N ASN A 8 15.24 -19.22 -4.60
CA ASN A 8 16.32 -18.35 -4.12
C ASN A 8 16.04 -16.86 -4.37
N PHE A 9 15.41 -16.52 -5.49
CA PHE A 9 15.02 -15.15 -5.78
C PHE A 9 13.88 -14.69 -4.87
N SER A 10 12.91 -15.55 -4.62
CA SER A 10 11.79 -15.28 -3.72
C SER A 10 12.24 -15.01 -2.29
N SER A 11 13.21 -15.80 -1.77
CA SER A 11 13.76 -15.58 -0.42
C SER A 11 14.42 -14.20 -0.25
N LYS A 12 15.13 -13.72 -1.28
CA LYS A 12 15.74 -12.39 -1.24
C LYS A 12 14.69 -11.28 -1.27
N LEU A 13 13.64 -11.44 -2.08
CA LEU A 13 12.53 -10.49 -2.13
C LEU A 13 11.73 -10.46 -0.83
N LEU A 14 11.56 -11.58 -0.15
CA LEU A 14 10.91 -11.64 1.15
C LEU A 14 11.63 -10.75 2.18
N ILE A 15 12.96 -10.80 2.23
CA ILE A 15 13.75 -9.94 3.13
C ILE A 15 13.53 -8.46 2.78
N LEU A 16 13.56 -8.13 1.47
CA LEU A 16 13.31 -6.77 0.99
C LEU A 16 11.91 -6.28 1.40
N PHE A 17 10.87 -7.09 1.21
CA PHE A 17 9.50 -6.69 1.56
C PHE A 17 9.31 -6.51 3.06
N TRP A 18 9.88 -7.39 3.89
CA TRP A 18 9.86 -7.22 5.34
C TRP A 18 10.56 -5.93 5.78
N PHE A 19 11.74 -5.67 5.21
CA PHE A 19 12.47 -4.43 5.48
C PHE A 19 11.65 -3.20 5.04
N SER A 20 11.11 -3.22 3.81
CA SER A 20 10.29 -2.12 3.28
C SER A 20 9.03 -1.87 4.11
N MET A 21 8.40 -2.92 4.63
CA MET A 21 7.21 -2.82 5.46
C MET A 21 7.50 -2.09 6.79
N VAL A 22 8.56 -2.48 7.49
CA VAL A 22 8.97 -1.80 8.74
C VAL A 22 9.46 -0.39 8.44
N PHE A 23 10.26 -0.25 7.38
CA PHE A 23 10.85 1.02 6.97
C PHE A 23 9.79 2.06 6.59
N SER A 24 8.72 1.68 5.89
CA SER A 24 7.63 2.60 5.54
C SER A 24 6.93 3.19 6.76
N VAL A 25 6.67 2.39 7.79
CA VAL A 25 6.06 2.86 9.04
C VAL A 25 6.99 3.81 9.80
N VAL A 26 8.27 3.45 9.90
CA VAL A 26 9.28 4.29 10.56
C VAL A 26 9.46 5.62 9.81
N LEU A 27 9.58 5.56 8.48
CA LEU A 27 9.71 6.76 7.66
C LEU A 27 8.52 7.69 7.82
N ASN A 28 7.28 7.17 7.68
CA ASN A 28 6.10 8.03 7.83
C ASN A 28 6.08 8.70 9.21
N THR A 29 6.39 7.95 10.27
CA THR A 29 6.41 8.50 11.63
C THR A 29 7.47 9.59 11.79
N VAL A 30 8.70 9.32 11.37
CA VAL A 30 9.82 10.28 11.47
C VAL A 30 9.52 11.54 10.64
N PHE A 31 9.06 11.35 9.40
CA PHE A 31 8.77 12.46 8.51
C PHE A 31 7.60 13.31 8.99
N TRP A 32 6.53 12.67 9.46
CA TRP A 32 5.38 13.38 10.00
C TRP A 32 5.78 14.32 11.15
N PHE A 33 6.45 13.79 12.17
CA PHE A 33 6.84 14.59 13.32
C PHE A 33 7.95 15.60 13.01
N SER A 34 8.88 15.28 12.12
CA SER A 34 9.92 16.23 11.67
C SER A 34 9.31 17.42 10.93
N ALA A 35 8.35 17.17 10.04
CA ALA A 35 7.68 18.22 9.28
C ALA A 35 6.74 19.05 10.14
N THR A 36 5.96 18.43 11.03
CA THR A 36 4.90 19.13 11.77
C THR A 36 5.39 19.81 13.04
N MET A 37 6.36 19.25 13.76
CA MET A 37 6.84 19.80 15.02
C MET A 37 8.12 20.63 14.88
N PHE A 38 9.04 20.22 13.98
CA PHE A 38 10.36 20.85 13.88
C PHE A 38 10.50 21.78 12.67
N ASN A 39 9.45 21.89 11.82
CA ASN A 39 9.48 22.68 10.59
C ASN A 39 10.78 22.50 9.80
N ALA A 40 11.15 21.25 9.58
CA ALA A 40 12.39 20.91 8.91
C ALA A 40 12.34 21.36 7.44
N GLU A 41 13.04 22.44 7.09
CA GLU A 41 13.05 23.08 5.75
C GLU A 41 13.48 22.12 4.62
N TRP A 42 14.22 21.06 4.96
CA TRP A 42 14.64 20.03 4.00
C TRP A 42 13.51 19.05 3.65
N PHE A 43 12.31 19.25 4.23
CA PHE A 43 11.14 18.43 3.98
C PHE A 43 9.96 19.29 3.53
N ASN A 44 9.71 19.36 2.23
CA ASN A 44 8.48 19.94 1.69
C ASN A 44 7.34 18.92 1.83
N ALA A 45 6.69 18.88 2.99
CA ALA A 45 5.45 18.14 3.15
C ALA A 45 4.32 18.89 2.44
N SER A 46 3.69 18.27 1.46
CA SER A 46 2.47 18.79 0.86
C SER A 46 1.28 18.42 1.75
N TYR A 47 0.63 19.44 2.31
CA TYR A 47 -0.59 19.27 3.08
C TYR A 47 -1.80 19.58 2.20
N PRO A 48 -2.96 18.94 2.43
CA PRO A 48 -4.17 19.22 1.64
C PRO A 48 -4.72 20.63 1.84
N ILE A 49 -4.30 21.31 2.91
CA ILE A 49 -4.67 22.70 3.22
C ILE A 49 -3.44 23.53 3.62
N ASP A 50 -3.51 24.84 3.46
CA ASP A 50 -2.47 25.74 3.94
C ASP A 50 -2.44 25.76 5.46
N VAL A 51 -1.33 25.33 6.04
CA VAL A 51 -1.15 25.21 7.47
C VAL A 51 0.08 25.98 7.91
N SER A 52 -0.08 26.81 8.95
CA SER A 52 1.07 27.47 9.58
C SER A 52 1.88 26.47 10.40
N LEU A 53 3.12 26.24 10.01
CA LEU A 53 4.08 25.43 10.74
C LEU A 53 4.90 26.29 11.73
N PRO A 54 5.36 25.74 12.86
CA PRO A 54 5.09 24.38 13.37
C PRO A 54 3.68 24.21 13.94
N LEU A 55 3.15 23.00 13.84
CA LEU A 55 1.86 22.65 14.43
C LEU A 55 1.94 22.54 15.95
N SER A 56 0.84 22.78 16.64
CA SER A 56 0.74 22.42 18.05
C SER A 56 0.82 20.90 18.24
N ASN A 57 1.33 20.45 19.38
CA ASN A 57 1.48 19.02 19.68
C ASN A 57 0.15 18.24 19.51
N ALA A 58 -0.97 18.84 19.90
CA ALA A 58 -2.29 18.23 19.78
C ALA A 58 -2.68 18.05 18.31
N ARG A 59 -2.51 19.06 17.45
CA ARG A 59 -2.81 18.97 16.02
C ARG A 59 -1.91 17.97 15.30
N SER A 60 -0.62 17.97 15.63
CA SER A 60 0.33 17.01 15.06
C SER A 60 -0.06 15.56 15.41
N LEU A 61 -0.47 15.30 16.65
CA LEU A 61 -0.94 13.98 17.06
C LEU A 61 -2.26 13.60 16.36
N ILE A 62 -3.24 14.49 16.30
CA ILE A 62 -4.54 14.22 15.67
C ILE A 62 -4.35 13.95 14.16
N GLY A 63 -3.51 14.73 13.48
CA GLY A 63 -3.23 14.55 12.05
C GLY A 63 -2.39 13.30 11.74
N TYR A 64 -1.65 12.78 12.71
CA TYR A 64 -0.86 11.56 12.54
C TYR A 64 -1.73 10.32 12.24
N PHE A 65 -2.91 10.20 12.85
CA PHE A 65 -3.79 9.06 12.61
C PHE A 65 -4.28 8.98 11.15
N PRO A 66 -4.84 10.04 10.54
CA PRO A 66 -5.15 10.01 9.12
C PRO A 66 -3.92 9.73 8.24
N SER A 67 -2.75 10.32 8.53
CA SER A 67 -1.54 10.11 7.73
C SER A 67 -1.07 8.65 7.72
N MET A 68 -1.41 7.89 8.77
CA MET A 68 -1.10 6.46 8.84
C MET A 68 -1.96 5.59 7.92
N ILE A 69 -3.09 6.07 7.43
CA ILE A 69 -4.02 5.28 6.60
C ILE A 69 -3.33 4.81 5.32
N SER A 70 -2.65 5.71 4.59
CA SER A 70 -1.88 5.39 3.38
C SER A 70 -0.73 4.41 3.66
N THR A 71 -0.05 4.61 4.80
CA THR A 71 1.02 3.70 5.23
C THR A 71 0.49 2.31 5.54
N LEU A 72 -0.67 2.20 6.19
CA LEU A 72 -1.31 0.91 6.47
C LEU A 72 -1.75 0.21 5.18
N LEU A 73 -2.22 0.95 4.18
CA LEU A 73 -2.51 0.39 2.87
C LEU A 73 -1.25 -0.18 2.20
N THR A 74 -0.13 0.56 2.24
CA THR A 74 1.18 0.09 1.75
C THR A 74 1.64 -1.16 2.50
N VAL A 75 1.49 -1.20 3.81
CA VAL A 75 1.76 -2.39 4.64
C VAL A 75 0.89 -3.57 4.21
N ALA A 76 -0.40 -3.36 3.94
CA ALA A 76 -1.31 -4.41 3.48
C ALA A 76 -0.90 -4.96 2.10
N LEU A 77 -0.49 -4.10 1.17
CA LEU A 77 0.04 -4.49 -0.14
C LEU A 77 1.32 -5.33 0.01
N LEU A 78 2.29 -4.86 0.79
CA LEU A 78 3.54 -5.58 1.05
C LEU A 78 3.29 -6.92 1.76
N TRP A 79 2.31 -6.97 2.66
CA TRP A 79 1.91 -8.22 3.31
C TRP A 79 1.39 -9.26 2.30
N GLN A 80 0.54 -8.83 1.34
CA GLN A 80 0.06 -9.75 0.30
C GLN A 80 1.20 -10.24 -0.62
N LEU A 81 2.18 -9.37 -0.92
CA LEU A 81 3.39 -9.77 -1.64
C LEU A 81 4.22 -10.79 -0.83
N ILE A 82 4.38 -10.57 0.48
CA ILE A 82 5.08 -11.54 1.35
C ILE A 82 4.37 -12.89 1.33
N VAL A 83 3.04 -12.93 1.41
CA VAL A 83 2.28 -14.19 1.34
C VAL A 83 2.50 -14.88 -0.01
N LEU A 84 2.40 -14.13 -1.13
CA LEU A 84 2.60 -14.66 -2.47
C LEU A 84 4.02 -15.23 -2.66
N PHE A 85 5.05 -14.48 -2.26
CA PHE A 85 6.44 -14.91 -2.43
C PHE A 85 6.84 -16.05 -1.49
N ARG A 86 6.17 -16.22 -0.34
CA ARG A 86 6.30 -17.42 0.49
C ARG A 86 5.76 -18.68 -0.20
N LEU A 87 4.70 -18.56 -1.00
CA LEU A 87 4.20 -19.67 -1.81
C LEU A 87 5.23 -20.05 -2.88
N TYR A 88 5.80 -19.06 -3.56
CA TYR A 88 6.85 -19.29 -4.57
C TYR A 88 8.13 -19.89 -3.98
N GLU A 89 8.52 -19.48 -2.78
CA GLU A 89 9.66 -20.09 -2.07
C GLU A 89 9.44 -21.59 -1.81
N LYS A 90 8.20 -22.00 -1.51
CA LYS A 90 7.80 -23.40 -1.33
C LYS A 90 7.58 -24.14 -2.65
N GLY A 91 7.79 -23.50 -3.80
CA GLY A 91 7.54 -24.09 -5.11
C GLY A 91 6.06 -24.19 -5.49
N ILE A 92 5.18 -23.55 -4.73
CA ILE A 92 3.74 -23.50 -5.01
C ILE A 92 3.50 -22.43 -6.06
N ILE A 93 3.32 -22.87 -7.32
CA ILE A 93 3.11 -22.00 -8.47
C ILE A 93 1.87 -22.52 -9.20
N PHE A 94 1.02 -21.64 -9.73
CA PHE A 94 -0.21 -21.97 -10.45
C PHE A 94 -1.25 -22.76 -9.62
N GLN A 95 -1.35 -22.46 -8.33
CA GLN A 95 -2.42 -22.97 -7.46
C GLN A 95 -3.41 -21.87 -7.10
N LEU A 96 -4.62 -22.25 -6.68
CA LEU A 96 -5.68 -21.32 -6.26
C LEU A 96 -5.21 -20.31 -5.21
N GLN A 97 -4.30 -20.70 -4.31
CA GLN A 97 -3.73 -19.84 -3.30
C GLN A 97 -2.98 -18.63 -3.90
N ASN A 98 -2.28 -18.83 -5.03
CA ASN A 98 -1.60 -17.74 -5.74
C ASN A 98 -2.62 -16.81 -6.39
N ALA A 99 -3.66 -17.36 -7.03
CA ALA A 99 -4.74 -16.59 -7.63
C ALA A 99 -5.46 -15.71 -6.59
N GLU A 100 -5.71 -16.23 -5.39
CA GLU A 100 -6.28 -15.48 -4.26
C GLU A 100 -5.38 -14.32 -3.81
N CYS A 101 -4.05 -14.52 -3.77
CA CYS A 101 -3.11 -13.44 -3.45
C CYS A 101 -3.18 -12.32 -4.48
N PHE A 102 -3.17 -12.64 -5.79
CA PHE A 102 -3.33 -11.65 -6.85
C PHE A 102 -4.69 -10.94 -6.79
N LYS A 103 -5.75 -11.67 -6.46
CA LYS A 103 -7.09 -11.10 -6.27
C LYS A 103 -7.11 -10.07 -5.14
N LYS A 104 -6.51 -10.38 -3.99
CA LYS A 104 -6.40 -9.44 -2.85
C LYS A 104 -5.54 -8.24 -3.19
N LEU A 105 -4.39 -8.45 -3.85
CA LEU A 105 -3.52 -7.38 -4.35
C LEU A 105 -4.28 -6.43 -5.28
N SER A 106 -5.05 -6.98 -6.23
CA SER A 106 -5.81 -6.16 -7.17
C SER A 106 -6.84 -5.28 -6.47
N TYR A 107 -7.54 -5.80 -5.46
CA TYR A 107 -8.50 -5.00 -4.69
C TYR A 107 -7.84 -3.89 -3.90
N LEU A 108 -6.70 -4.16 -3.27
CA LEU A 108 -5.95 -3.13 -2.55
C LEU A 108 -5.47 -2.02 -3.49
N LEU A 109 -4.94 -2.38 -4.67
CA LEU A 109 -4.50 -1.41 -5.68
C LEU A 109 -5.66 -0.56 -6.23
N ILE A 110 -6.80 -1.18 -6.52
CA ILE A 110 -8.00 -0.45 -6.97
C ILE A 110 -8.56 0.45 -5.86
N ALA A 111 -8.43 0.03 -4.61
CA ALA A 111 -8.90 0.81 -3.46
C ALA A 111 -7.97 2.00 -3.14
N THR A 112 -6.71 2.01 -3.60
CA THR A 112 -5.72 3.05 -3.28
C THR A 112 -6.27 4.47 -3.48
N PRO A 113 -6.79 4.89 -4.64
CA PRO A 113 -7.26 6.26 -4.82
C PRO A 113 -8.42 6.63 -3.89
N PHE A 114 -9.29 5.69 -3.56
CA PHE A 114 -10.40 5.95 -2.63
C PHE A 114 -9.89 6.13 -1.19
N VAL A 115 -8.88 5.37 -0.80
CA VAL A 115 -8.23 5.46 0.52
C VAL A 115 -7.46 6.78 0.62
N GLU A 116 -6.72 7.18 -0.42
CA GLU A 116 -6.00 8.46 -0.47
C GLU A 116 -6.97 9.65 -0.41
N PHE A 117 -8.08 9.60 -1.15
CA PHE A 117 -9.15 10.58 -1.06
C PHE A 117 -9.70 10.70 0.37
N LEU A 118 -10.04 9.58 0.99
CA LEU A 118 -10.55 9.54 2.36
C LEU A 118 -9.52 10.10 3.35
N MET A 119 -8.25 9.73 3.20
CA MET A 119 -7.14 10.23 4.00
C MET A 119 -7.02 11.75 3.86
N GLY A 120 -7.05 12.28 2.63
CA GLY A 120 -6.98 13.72 2.36
C GLY A 120 -8.10 14.50 3.06
N VAL A 121 -9.34 13.99 3.01
CA VAL A 121 -10.49 14.58 3.70
C VAL A 121 -10.30 14.55 5.22
N LEU A 122 -9.96 13.39 5.78
CA LEU A 122 -9.75 13.23 7.22
C LEU A 122 -8.59 14.10 7.74
N LEU A 123 -7.52 14.17 6.96
CA LEU A 123 -6.36 15.01 7.29
C LEU A 123 -6.71 16.50 7.24
N SER A 124 -7.50 16.94 6.25
CA SER A 124 -8.00 18.31 6.16
C SER A 124 -8.82 18.69 7.40
N PHE A 125 -9.72 17.82 7.85
CA PHE A 125 -10.48 18.04 9.08
C PHE A 125 -9.58 18.05 10.32
N ALA A 126 -8.62 17.12 10.43
CA ALA A 126 -7.71 17.05 11.55
C ALA A 126 -6.84 18.31 11.68
N LEU A 127 -6.39 18.86 10.56
CA LEU A 127 -5.55 20.08 10.52
C LEU A 127 -6.34 21.35 10.66
N SER A 128 -7.60 21.40 10.22
CA SER A 128 -8.51 22.57 10.40
C SER A 128 -9.04 22.71 11.82
N TYR A 129 -8.84 21.71 12.67
CA TYR A 129 -9.28 21.76 14.05
C TYR A 129 -8.65 22.94 14.80
N ASN A 130 -9.49 23.83 15.30
CA ASN A 130 -9.11 25.03 16.06
C ASN A 130 -8.73 26.30 15.27
N ASP A 131 -8.78 26.35 13.94
CA ASP A 131 -8.53 27.58 13.16
C ASP A 131 -9.79 28.35 12.78
N GLY A 132 -10.97 27.80 13.09
CA GLY A 132 -12.26 28.45 12.78
C GLY A 132 -12.65 28.45 11.29
N ASN A 133 -11.74 28.11 10.40
CA ASN A 133 -11.97 27.97 8.96
C ASN A 133 -11.86 26.51 8.56
N TRP A 134 -12.99 25.93 8.17
CA TRP A 134 -13.05 24.55 7.66
C TRP A 134 -12.72 24.56 6.17
N ASN A 135 -11.48 24.27 5.83
CA ASN A 135 -11.05 24.08 4.46
C ASN A 135 -10.84 22.60 4.19
N THR A 136 -11.51 22.07 3.18
CA THR A 136 -11.27 20.73 2.66
C THR A 136 -10.67 20.86 1.27
N SER A 137 -9.54 20.23 1.05
CA SER A 137 -8.96 20.12 -0.27
C SER A 137 -8.67 18.66 -0.56
N PHE A 138 -8.91 18.27 -1.77
CA PHE A 138 -8.57 16.95 -2.27
C PHE A 138 -8.05 17.12 -3.70
N SER A 139 -7.07 16.32 -4.04
CA SER A 139 -6.56 16.20 -5.40
C SER A 139 -6.59 14.73 -5.80
N ILE A 140 -6.87 14.50 -7.06
CA ILE A 140 -6.67 13.19 -7.67
C ILE A 140 -5.42 13.35 -8.52
N ASP A 141 -4.39 12.61 -8.19
CA ASP A 141 -3.12 12.66 -8.90
C ASP A 141 -3.04 11.59 -9.99
N ASP A 142 -2.17 11.80 -10.97
CA ASP A 142 -1.92 10.81 -12.06
C ASP A 142 -1.48 9.46 -11.51
N SER A 143 -0.84 9.45 -10.34
CA SER A 143 -0.47 8.22 -9.63
C SER A 143 -1.68 7.39 -9.21
N ASP A 144 -2.79 8.02 -8.81
CA ASP A 144 -4.01 7.33 -8.40
C ASP A 144 -4.64 6.57 -9.56
N ILE A 145 -4.72 7.24 -10.72
CA ILE A 145 -5.23 6.63 -11.95
C ILE A 145 -4.33 5.46 -12.37
N THR A 146 -3.01 5.65 -12.29
CA THR A 146 -2.02 4.62 -12.62
C THR A 146 -2.16 3.40 -11.71
N MET A 147 -2.30 3.59 -10.40
CA MET A 147 -2.51 2.49 -9.44
C MET A 147 -3.81 1.73 -9.70
N MET A 148 -4.87 2.43 -10.05
CA MET A 148 -6.14 1.80 -10.43
C MET A 148 -5.99 0.94 -11.69
N ILE A 149 -5.32 1.44 -12.73
CA ILE A 149 -5.05 0.69 -13.96
C ILE A 149 -4.22 -0.56 -13.66
N ILE A 150 -3.14 -0.43 -12.88
CA ILE A 150 -2.33 -1.57 -12.45
C ILE A 150 -3.19 -2.57 -11.67
N GLY A 151 -4.07 -2.10 -10.80
CA GLY A 151 -5.01 -2.95 -10.07
C GLY A 151 -5.91 -3.78 -10.98
N PHE A 152 -6.45 -3.19 -12.06
CA PHE A 152 -7.24 -3.92 -13.05
C PHE A 152 -6.39 -4.94 -13.82
N ILE A 153 -5.15 -4.61 -14.20
CA ILE A 153 -4.24 -5.56 -14.86
C ILE A 153 -3.97 -6.74 -13.92
N VAL A 154 -3.66 -6.49 -12.65
CA VAL A 154 -3.44 -7.54 -11.65
C VAL A 154 -4.70 -8.38 -11.44
N ARG A 155 -5.90 -7.78 -11.56
CA ARG A 155 -7.17 -8.51 -11.51
C ARG A 155 -7.31 -9.50 -12.67
N VAL A 156 -6.95 -9.08 -13.87
CA VAL A 156 -6.94 -9.99 -15.05
C VAL A 156 -5.95 -11.14 -14.82
N ILE A 157 -4.75 -10.85 -14.30
CA ILE A 157 -3.76 -11.88 -13.94
C ILE A 157 -4.36 -12.87 -12.92
N ALA A 158 -5.07 -12.38 -11.90
CA ALA A 158 -5.72 -13.24 -10.91
C ALA A 158 -6.72 -14.22 -11.55
N VAL A 159 -7.55 -13.73 -12.48
CA VAL A 159 -8.53 -14.58 -13.20
C VAL A 159 -7.84 -15.62 -14.09
N VAL A 160 -6.76 -15.24 -14.77
CA VAL A 160 -5.96 -16.18 -15.59
C VAL A 160 -5.31 -17.25 -14.73
N MET A 161 -4.76 -16.85 -13.56
CA MET A 161 -4.15 -17.79 -12.62
C MET A 161 -5.17 -18.74 -12.00
N GLU A 162 -6.39 -18.28 -11.72
CA GLU A 162 -7.49 -19.13 -11.24
C GLU A 162 -7.82 -20.21 -12.26
N LYS A 163 -8.01 -19.82 -13.54
CA LYS A 163 -8.25 -20.79 -14.62
C LYS A 163 -7.07 -21.75 -14.85
N ALA A 164 -5.84 -21.28 -14.70
CA ALA A 164 -4.67 -22.15 -14.84
C ALA A 164 -4.60 -23.19 -13.72
N ALA A 165 -4.98 -22.81 -12.49
CA ALA A 165 -5.06 -23.73 -11.37
C ALA A 165 -6.14 -24.81 -11.57
N ASP A 166 -7.34 -24.41 -12.04
CA ASP A 166 -8.44 -25.34 -12.35
C ASP A 166 -8.02 -26.38 -13.40
N LEU A 167 -7.35 -25.95 -14.48
CA LEU A 167 -6.87 -26.85 -15.53
C LEU A 167 -5.78 -27.80 -15.04
N GLN A 168 -4.94 -27.37 -14.12
CA GLN A 168 -3.93 -28.23 -13.50
C GLN A 168 -4.60 -29.31 -12.64
N GLU A 169 -5.59 -28.96 -11.84
CA GLU A 169 -6.34 -29.90 -11.01
C GLU A 169 -7.08 -30.93 -11.86
N GLU A 170 -7.74 -30.51 -12.96
CA GLU A 170 -8.39 -31.44 -13.91
C GLU A 170 -7.38 -32.39 -14.57
N SER A 171 -6.18 -31.90 -14.89
CA SER A 171 -5.11 -32.73 -15.48
C SER A 171 -4.58 -33.79 -14.53
N GLU A 172 -4.50 -33.49 -13.24
CA GLU A 172 -4.04 -34.43 -12.20
C GLU A 172 -5.09 -35.54 -11.91
N LEU A 173 -6.39 -35.23 -12.16
CA LEU A 173 -7.48 -36.22 -11.98
C LEU A 173 -7.65 -37.18 -13.18
N THR A 174 -7.06 -36.86 -14.34
CA THR A 174 -7.21 -37.63 -15.57
C THR A 174 -6.10 -38.63 -15.83
N VAL A 175 -5.11 -38.76 -14.94
CA VAL A 175 -4.00 -39.74 -14.95
C VAL A 175 -4.29 -40.84 -13.92
#